data_d2056edf30c0861fb44e2b54edf2a323
#
_entry.id   d2056edf30c0861fb44e2b54edf2a323
#
_cell.length_a   1.000
_cell.length_b   1.000
_cell.length_c   1.000
_cell.angle_alpha   90.00
_cell.angle_beta   90.00
_cell.angle_gamma   90.00
#
_symmetry.space_group_name_H-M   'P 1'
#
loop_
_entity.id
_entity.type
_entity.pdbx_description
1 polymer ?
#
loop_
_entity_poly.entity_id
_entity_poly.type
_entity_poly.pdbx_seq_one_letter_code
_entity_poly.pdbx_strand_id
1 'polypeptide(L)'
;GDTETAQFIIPSEKTTVYGNDTISVTISRDYTWEKIGTADFTDGIFTGAAATVDVKKAKEGTNLYKFVAPMRTLYKQNGETTLPGGVDLIFTMDEEGNITMDQGIYEVESGTSLIEEGNASLYYACKQYPDMCFFDNNNGVITLSTLLAIGEKLYGPYTWTFDWNNGYPYAAK
;
A
#
# COMPACT_ATOMS: atom_id res chain seq x y z
N GLY A 1 -8.99 -2.37 1.14
CA GLY A 1 -10.10 -3.06 0.46
C GLY A 1 -10.52 -2.28 -0.77
N ASP A 2 -11.05 -2.97 -1.79
CA ASP A 2 -11.60 -2.30 -2.95
C ASP A 2 -12.81 -1.46 -2.54
N THR A 3 -12.88 -0.26 -3.06
CA THR A 3 -13.98 0.67 -2.83
C THR A 3 -14.73 0.84 -4.14
N GLU A 4 -15.98 0.41 -4.16
CA GLU A 4 -16.90 0.67 -5.26
C GLU A 4 -17.84 1.81 -4.87
N THR A 5 -17.95 2.81 -5.75
CA THR A 5 -18.89 3.92 -5.57
C THR A 5 -20.06 3.74 -6.53
N ALA A 6 -21.25 3.55 -6.00
CA ALA A 6 -22.47 3.54 -6.76
C ALA A 6 -23.24 4.85 -6.54
N GLN A 7 -23.72 5.45 -7.63
CA GLN A 7 -24.59 6.62 -7.56
C GLN A 7 -26.02 6.20 -7.81
N PHE A 8 -26.92 6.58 -6.92
CA PHE A 8 -28.34 6.35 -7.06
C PHE A 8 -29.03 7.72 -7.27
N ILE A 9 -29.80 7.82 -8.34
CA ILE A 9 -30.64 8.98 -8.60
C ILE A 9 -32.03 8.65 -8.05
N ILE A 10 -32.50 9.41 -7.08
CA ILE A 10 -33.86 9.27 -6.54
C ILE A 10 -34.74 10.23 -7.30
N PRO A 11 -35.63 9.77 -8.20
CA PRO A 11 -36.56 10.66 -8.86
C PRO A 11 -37.57 11.17 -7.85
N SER A 12 -37.62 12.49 -7.66
CA SER A 12 -38.62 13.12 -6.81
C SER A 12 -39.73 13.73 -7.67
N GLU A 13 -40.87 13.09 -7.69
CA GLU A 13 -42.05 13.59 -8.41
C GLU A 13 -42.78 14.73 -7.70
N LYS A 14 -42.45 15.10 -6.47
CA LYS A 14 -43.28 15.99 -5.65
C LYS A 14 -42.57 16.99 -4.73
N THR A 15 -41.28 17.16 -4.79
CA THR A 15 -40.60 18.12 -3.92
C THR A 15 -39.72 19.06 -4.71
N THR A 16 -39.93 20.36 -4.51
CA THR A 16 -38.96 21.37 -4.92
C THR A 16 -37.73 21.22 -4.01
N VAL A 17 -36.81 20.34 -4.42
CA VAL A 17 -35.56 20.14 -3.69
C VAL A 17 -34.52 21.08 -4.27
N TYR A 18 -34.03 21.94 -3.42
CA TYR A 18 -32.85 22.74 -3.74
C TYR A 18 -31.62 21.85 -3.48
N GLY A 19 -31.13 21.19 -4.52
CA GLY A 19 -29.92 20.36 -4.44
C GLY A 19 -29.88 19.22 -5.47
N ASN A 20 -28.75 18.55 -5.58
CA ASN A 20 -28.61 17.35 -6.38
C ASN A 20 -29.21 16.15 -5.62
N ASP A 21 -30.16 15.49 -6.23
CA ASP A 21 -30.78 14.24 -5.71
C ASP A 21 -29.86 13.02 -5.86
N THR A 22 -28.56 13.22 -5.86
CA THR A 22 -27.57 12.16 -6.02
C THR A 22 -27.01 11.77 -4.65
N ILE A 23 -27.24 10.55 -4.25
CA ILE A 23 -26.63 9.97 -3.07
C ILE A 23 -25.44 9.12 -3.54
N SER A 24 -24.25 9.45 -3.06
CA SER A 24 -23.07 8.60 -3.26
C SER A 24 -22.95 7.63 -2.11
N VAL A 25 -23.01 6.35 -2.41
CA VAL A 25 -22.76 5.27 -1.43
C VAL A 25 -21.42 4.66 -1.75
N THR A 26 -20.50 4.74 -0.82
CA THR A 26 -19.21 4.06 -0.90
C THR A 26 -19.33 2.70 -0.23
N ILE A 27 -19.12 1.64 -1.01
CA ILE A 27 -19.11 0.27 -0.49
C ILE A 27 -17.65 -0.17 -0.41
N SER A 28 -17.15 -0.39 0.80
CA SER A 28 -15.83 -0.99 1.00
C SER A 28 -15.99 -2.51 1.14
N ARG A 29 -15.18 -3.27 0.41
CA ARG A 29 -15.10 -4.71 0.57
C ARG A 29 -14.03 -5.04 1.60
N ASP A 30 -14.42 -5.69 2.68
CA ASP A 30 -13.49 -6.28 3.63
C ASP A 30 -13.01 -7.63 3.11
N TYR A 31 -11.72 -7.75 2.87
CA TYR A 31 -11.12 -9.01 2.46
C TYR A 31 -10.80 -9.90 3.66
N THR A 32 -11.00 -11.22 3.48
CA THR A 32 -10.51 -12.22 4.42
C THR A 32 -9.06 -12.54 4.10
N TRP A 33 -8.16 -12.25 5.02
CA TRP A 33 -6.73 -12.40 4.81
C TRP A 33 -6.20 -13.71 5.36
N GLU A 34 -5.44 -14.43 4.57
CA GLU A 34 -4.71 -15.63 4.94
C GLU A 34 -3.21 -15.37 4.94
N LYS A 35 -2.53 -15.80 6.00
CA LYS A 35 -1.06 -15.76 6.03
C LYS A 35 -0.52 -16.83 5.10
N ILE A 36 0.31 -16.43 4.13
CA ILE A 36 0.92 -17.32 3.14
C ILE A 36 2.43 -17.44 3.30
N GLY A 37 3.04 -16.56 4.07
CA GLY A 37 4.49 -16.58 4.27
C GLY A 37 5.00 -15.44 5.13
N THR A 38 6.30 -15.21 5.00
CA THR A 38 7.02 -14.09 5.61
C THR A 38 7.99 -13.49 4.62
N ALA A 39 8.36 -12.24 4.83
CA ALA A 39 9.41 -11.55 4.10
C ALA A 39 10.35 -10.83 5.07
N ASP A 40 11.63 -10.78 4.72
CA ASP A 40 12.59 -9.95 5.43
C ASP A 40 12.51 -8.52 4.86
N PHE A 41 12.01 -7.64 5.69
CA PHE A 41 11.83 -6.24 5.40
C PHE A 41 13.07 -5.45 5.81
N THR A 42 13.62 -4.66 4.91
CA THR A 42 14.68 -3.68 5.19
C THR A 42 14.19 -2.28 4.91
N ASP A 43 14.24 -1.44 5.93
CA ASP A 43 13.87 -0.03 5.84
C ASP A 43 15.09 0.82 5.46
N GLY A 44 15.16 1.25 4.22
CA GLY A 44 16.19 2.17 3.73
C GLY A 44 15.78 3.65 3.76
N ILE A 45 14.65 3.97 4.40
CA ILE A 45 14.11 5.33 4.46
C ILE A 45 14.46 6.02 5.78
N PHE A 46 14.19 5.36 6.92
CA PHE A 46 14.26 5.99 8.24
C PHE A 46 15.40 5.44 9.11
N THR A 47 15.50 4.12 9.22
CA THR A 47 16.32 3.48 10.25
C THR A 47 17.50 2.67 9.71
N GLY A 48 17.42 2.19 8.49
CA GLY A 48 18.37 1.21 7.94
C GLY A 48 18.29 -0.17 8.59
N ALA A 49 17.31 -0.39 9.47
CA ALA A 49 17.14 -1.65 10.19
C ALA A 49 16.29 -2.66 9.40
N ALA A 50 16.27 -3.90 9.86
CA ALA A 50 15.51 -4.98 9.26
C ALA A 50 14.58 -5.67 10.26
N ALA A 51 13.52 -6.30 9.73
CA ALA A 51 12.56 -7.09 10.49
C ALA A 51 11.94 -8.17 9.60
N THR A 52 11.41 -9.23 10.20
CA THR A 52 10.60 -10.21 9.48
C THR A 52 9.13 -9.87 9.61
N VAL A 53 8.47 -9.68 8.47
CA VAL A 53 7.04 -9.31 8.39
C VAL A 53 6.20 -10.45 7.84
N ASP A 54 4.94 -10.52 8.27
CA ASP A 54 3.98 -11.47 7.71
C ASP A 54 3.53 -11.04 6.32
N VAL A 55 3.41 -12.02 5.43
CA VAL A 55 2.78 -11.84 4.11
C VAL A 55 1.44 -12.52 4.11
N LYS A 56 0.42 -11.79 3.68
CA LYS A 56 -0.95 -12.30 3.57
C LYS A 56 -1.50 -12.11 2.17
N LYS A 57 -2.40 -13.02 1.79
CA LYS A 57 -3.17 -12.99 0.54
C LYS A 57 -4.65 -12.92 0.86
N ALA A 58 -5.42 -12.21 0.05
CA ALA A 58 -6.89 -12.23 0.13
C ALA A 58 -7.43 -13.58 -0.36
N LYS A 59 -8.39 -14.15 0.38
CA LYS A 59 -8.99 -15.47 0.08
C LYS A 59 -9.96 -15.44 -1.09
N GLU A 60 -10.46 -14.28 -1.42
CA GLU A 60 -11.55 -14.07 -2.39
C GLU A 60 -11.11 -14.24 -3.86
N GLY A 61 -10.03 -14.99 -4.12
CA GLY A 61 -9.55 -15.32 -5.46
C GLY A 61 -8.94 -14.16 -6.22
N THR A 62 -8.56 -13.09 -5.51
CA THR A 62 -7.86 -11.94 -6.06
C THR A 62 -6.35 -12.15 -6.02
N ASN A 63 -5.63 -11.43 -6.88
CA ASN A 63 -4.16 -11.35 -6.82
C ASN A 63 -3.72 -10.27 -5.82
N LEU A 64 -4.47 -10.08 -4.74
CA LEU A 64 -4.25 -9.05 -3.74
C LEU A 64 -3.44 -9.61 -2.57
N TYR A 65 -2.37 -8.94 -2.24
CA TYR A 65 -1.41 -9.30 -1.20
C TYR A 65 -1.17 -8.13 -0.25
N LYS A 66 -0.57 -8.43 0.90
CA LYS A 66 -0.08 -7.38 1.79
C LYS A 66 1.11 -7.82 2.63
N PHE A 67 2.01 -6.89 2.89
CA PHE A 67 2.96 -6.95 3.98
C PHE A 67 2.32 -6.31 5.22
N VAL A 68 2.31 -7.05 6.32
CA VAL A 68 1.56 -6.64 7.52
C VAL A 68 2.38 -5.66 8.34
N ALA A 69 1.91 -4.42 8.39
CA ALA A 69 2.42 -3.34 9.22
C ALA A 69 3.96 -3.31 9.32
N PRO A 70 4.69 -3.17 8.19
CA PRO A 70 6.14 -3.35 8.17
C PRO A 70 6.87 -2.44 9.16
N MET A 71 6.56 -1.16 9.20
CA MET A 71 7.22 -0.23 10.12
C MET A 71 6.93 -0.55 11.60
N ARG A 72 5.67 -0.83 11.93
CA ARG A 72 5.32 -1.22 13.30
C ARG A 72 6.02 -2.49 13.73
N THR A 73 6.12 -3.46 12.84
CA THR A 73 6.82 -4.73 13.06
C THR A 73 8.32 -4.50 13.27
N LEU A 74 8.92 -3.64 12.45
CA LEU A 74 10.32 -3.24 12.56
C LEU A 74 10.63 -2.65 13.93
N TYR A 75 9.90 -1.62 14.34
CA TYR A 75 10.09 -0.96 15.62
C TYR A 75 9.93 -1.93 16.78
N LYS A 76 8.89 -2.76 16.75
CA LYS A 76 8.65 -3.76 17.78
C LYS A 76 9.80 -4.79 17.88
N GLN A 77 10.29 -5.31 16.75
CA GLN A 77 11.37 -6.30 16.76
C GLN A 77 12.72 -5.69 17.17
N ASN A 78 12.91 -4.40 16.97
CA ASN A 78 14.12 -3.68 17.41
C ASN A 78 14.01 -3.14 18.85
N GLY A 79 12.95 -3.49 19.58
CA GLY A 79 12.82 -3.18 21.02
C GLY A 79 12.29 -1.78 21.32
N GLU A 80 11.75 -1.09 20.33
CA GLU A 80 11.19 0.24 20.52
C GLU A 80 9.86 0.16 21.29
N THR A 81 9.65 1.10 22.19
CA THR A 81 8.43 1.18 23.01
C THR A 81 7.35 2.08 22.40
N THR A 82 7.76 3.07 21.63
CA THR A 82 6.85 3.92 20.86
C THR A 82 6.74 3.33 19.46
N LEU A 83 5.55 2.86 19.10
CA LEU A 83 5.32 2.18 17.84
C LEU A 83 4.54 3.06 16.87
N PRO A 84 4.93 3.10 15.59
CA PRO A 84 4.15 3.75 14.54
C PRO A 84 2.81 3.06 14.32
N GLY A 85 1.93 3.67 13.53
CA GLY A 85 0.66 3.07 13.11
C GLY A 85 0.85 1.72 12.44
N GLY A 86 -0.12 0.82 12.62
CA GLY A 86 -0.08 -0.51 12.02
C GLY A 86 -0.64 -0.50 10.60
N VAL A 87 -0.04 0.26 9.69
CA VAL A 87 -0.49 0.36 8.30
C VAL A 87 0.10 -0.78 7.47
N ASP A 88 -0.79 -1.55 6.83
CA ASP A 88 -0.40 -2.62 5.92
C ASP A 88 0.00 -2.05 4.55
N LEU A 89 1.01 -2.63 3.92
CA LEU A 89 1.37 -2.32 2.54
C LEU A 89 0.63 -3.29 1.62
N ILE A 90 -0.42 -2.82 0.96
CA ILE A 90 -1.31 -3.62 0.11
C ILE A 90 -0.94 -3.42 -1.36
N PHE A 91 -0.89 -4.52 -2.12
CA PHE A 91 -0.54 -4.51 -3.55
C PHE A 91 -1.21 -5.66 -4.28
N THR A 92 -1.34 -5.51 -5.61
CA THR A 92 -1.69 -6.62 -6.51
C THR A 92 -0.43 -7.14 -7.18
N MET A 93 -0.39 -8.45 -7.44
CA MET A 93 0.70 -9.08 -8.17
C MET A 93 0.11 -10.08 -9.17
N ASP A 94 0.43 -9.90 -10.45
CA ASP A 94 -0.03 -10.80 -11.50
C ASP A 94 0.80 -12.10 -11.58
N GLU A 95 0.44 -12.98 -12.51
CA GLU A 95 1.11 -14.27 -12.69
C GLU A 95 2.54 -14.16 -13.21
N GLU A 96 2.88 -13.05 -13.83
CA GLU A 96 4.24 -12.70 -14.25
C GLU A 96 5.08 -12.10 -13.12
N GLY A 97 4.44 -11.79 -11.97
CA GLY A 97 5.08 -11.18 -10.81
C GLY A 97 5.13 -9.64 -10.87
N ASN A 98 4.44 -9.02 -11.82
CA ASN A 98 4.37 -7.56 -11.86
C ASN A 98 3.50 -7.04 -10.73
N ILE A 99 3.99 -6.02 -10.03
CA ILE A 99 3.31 -5.43 -8.88
C ILE A 99 2.65 -4.12 -9.28
N THR A 100 1.41 -3.98 -8.85
CA THR A 100 0.68 -2.72 -8.92
C THR A 100 0.21 -2.34 -7.53
N MET A 101 0.40 -1.09 -7.17
CA MET A 101 -0.05 -0.53 -5.91
C MET A 101 -0.89 0.70 -6.17
N ASP A 102 -2.12 0.67 -5.69
CA ASP A 102 -3.07 1.78 -5.78
C ASP A 102 -3.25 2.46 -4.42
N GLN A 103 -2.22 2.39 -3.61
CA GLN A 103 -2.21 3.00 -2.30
C GLN A 103 -1.65 4.42 -2.42
N GLY A 104 -2.44 5.41 -2.05
CA GLY A 104 -2.04 6.80 -2.13
C GLY A 104 -0.94 7.16 -1.14
N ILE A 105 -1.29 7.84 -0.09
CA ILE A 105 -0.38 8.27 0.97
C ILE A 105 -0.21 7.11 1.95
N TYR A 106 1.05 6.76 2.25
CA TYR A 106 1.39 5.82 3.30
C TYR A 106 1.99 6.58 4.48
N GLU A 107 1.17 6.86 5.47
CA GLU A 107 1.62 7.56 6.68
C GLU A 107 2.41 6.59 7.57
N VAL A 108 3.67 6.87 7.81
CA VAL A 108 4.59 6.04 8.60
C VAL A 108 4.84 6.60 9.97
N GLU A 109 4.95 7.91 10.07
CA GLU A 109 5.10 8.67 11.30
C GLU A 109 4.20 9.91 11.24
N SER A 110 3.87 10.47 12.41
CA SER A 110 3.03 11.68 12.45
C SER A 110 3.67 12.81 11.63
N GLY A 111 2.99 13.25 10.59
CA GLY A 111 3.42 14.33 9.71
C GLY A 111 4.40 13.93 8.61
N THR A 112 4.70 12.63 8.46
CA THR A 112 5.50 12.09 7.36
C THR A 112 4.70 11.10 6.53
N SER A 113 4.82 11.17 5.22
CA SER A 113 4.18 10.23 4.31
C SER A 113 5.13 9.75 3.24
N LEU A 114 4.98 8.52 2.82
CA LEU A 114 5.56 8.05 1.57
C LEU A 114 4.67 8.56 0.45
N ILE A 115 5.24 9.21 -0.51
CA ILE A 115 4.55 9.74 -1.68
C ILE A 115 3.48 10.75 -1.32
N GLU A 116 3.84 11.94 -1.43
CA GLU A 116 2.96 13.05 -1.31
C GLU A 116 3.18 14.01 -2.46
N GLU A 117 2.28 14.00 -3.40
CA GLU A 117 2.05 15.19 -4.17
C GLU A 117 0.55 15.27 -4.45
N GLY A 118 -0.14 16.16 -3.71
CA GLY A 118 -1.51 16.53 -4.00
C GLY A 118 -2.52 15.36 -3.99
N ASN A 119 -2.42 14.40 -3.08
CA ASN A 119 -3.23 13.19 -3.03
C ASN A 119 -3.02 12.22 -4.22
N ALA A 120 -1.88 12.29 -4.90
CA ALA A 120 -1.55 11.34 -5.95
C ALA A 120 -1.31 9.95 -5.36
N SER A 121 -1.88 8.92 -6.01
CA SER A 121 -1.57 7.53 -5.68
C SER A 121 -0.11 7.21 -6.03
N LEU A 122 0.43 6.16 -5.42
CA LEU A 122 1.76 5.65 -5.78
C LEU A 122 1.87 5.36 -7.28
N TYR A 123 0.77 4.91 -7.89
CA TYR A 123 0.68 4.70 -9.33
C TYR A 123 0.93 5.99 -10.12
N TYR A 124 0.36 7.12 -9.70
CA TYR A 124 0.60 8.40 -10.36
C TYR A 124 2.02 8.90 -10.12
N ALA A 125 2.56 8.72 -8.92
CA ALA A 125 3.96 9.06 -8.63
C ALA A 125 4.93 8.24 -9.49
N CYS A 126 4.69 6.95 -9.68
CA CYS A 126 5.47 6.12 -10.58
C CYS A 126 5.37 6.54 -12.05
N LYS A 127 4.23 7.09 -12.48
CA LYS A 127 4.10 7.67 -13.82
C LYS A 127 4.80 9.01 -13.95
N GLN A 128 4.74 9.83 -12.94
CA GLN A 128 5.29 11.19 -12.96
C GLN A 128 6.80 11.20 -12.73
N TYR A 129 7.29 10.30 -11.89
CA TYR A 129 8.70 10.17 -11.50
C TYR A 129 9.20 8.72 -11.66
N PRO A 130 9.19 8.15 -12.88
CA PRO A 130 9.46 6.73 -13.10
C PRO A 130 10.86 6.29 -12.69
N ASP A 131 11.83 7.21 -12.70
CA ASP A 131 13.21 6.93 -12.27
C ASP A 131 13.38 6.97 -10.73
N MET A 132 12.39 7.50 -10.01
CA MET A 132 12.45 7.68 -8.56
C MET A 132 11.40 6.84 -7.81
N CYS A 133 10.24 6.64 -8.40
CA CYS A 133 9.15 5.89 -7.81
C CYS A 133 8.80 4.71 -8.70
N PHE A 134 9.16 3.50 -8.26
CA PHE A 134 8.89 2.26 -9.00
C PHE A 134 8.77 1.08 -8.04
N PHE A 135 8.15 0.03 -8.55
CA PHE A 135 8.20 -1.29 -7.97
C PHE A 135 9.04 -2.20 -8.86
N ASP A 136 9.89 -2.97 -8.23
CA ASP A 136 10.59 -4.07 -8.87
C ASP A 136 10.36 -5.36 -8.09
N ASN A 137 10.19 -6.46 -8.81
CA ASN A 137 10.06 -7.78 -8.23
C ASN A 137 11.01 -8.73 -8.96
N ASN A 138 12.11 -9.01 -8.32
CA ASN A 138 13.08 -9.98 -8.83
C ASN A 138 12.92 -11.30 -8.06
N ASN A 139 12.06 -12.20 -8.57
CA ASN A 139 11.82 -13.53 -8.02
C ASN A 139 11.52 -13.55 -6.51
N GLY A 140 10.69 -12.62 -6.03
CA GLY A 140 10.30 -12.52 -4.63
C GLY A 140 11.11 -11.51 -3.82
N VAL A 141 12.18 -10.94 -4.38
CA VAL A 141 12.81 -9.75 -3.80
C VAL A 141 12.09 -8.52 -4.35
N ILE A 142 11.20 -7.96 -3.54
CA ILE A 142 10.38 -6.82 -3.91
C ILE A 142 11.04 -5.54 -3.41
N THR A 143 11.32 -4.63 -4.32
CA THR A 143 11.87 -3.30 -4.01
C THR A 143 10.84 -2.24 -4.33
N LEU A 144 10.50 -1.44 -3.33
CA LEU A 144 9.76 -0.20 -3.47
C LEU A 144 10.73 0.96 -3.40
N SER A 145 10.93 1.65 -4.52
CA SER A 145 11.61 2.96 -4.53
C SER A 145 10.56 4.06 -4.50
N THR A 146 10.75 5.04 -3.65
CA THR A 146 9.77 6.11 -3.45
C THR A 146 10.38 7.40 -2.95
N LEU A 147 9.61 8.46 -3.05
CA LEU A 147 9.89 9.76 -2.43
C LEU A 147 9.22 9.83 -1.06
N LEU A 148 9.87 10.54 -0.15
CA LEU A 148 9.34 10.87 1.17
C LEU A 148 8.88 12.32 1.16
N ALA A 149 7.63 12.55 1.52
CA ALA A 149 7.10 13.88 1.68
C ALA A 149 7.15 14.35 3.14
N ILE A 150 7.69 15.51 3.34
CA ILE A 150 7.71 16.21 4.64
C ILE A 150 7.21 17.63 4.41
N GLY A 151 5.98 17.90 4.76
CA GLY A 151 5.30 19.15 4.42
C GLY A 151 5.18 19.30 2.90
N GLU A 152 5.66 20.39 2.35
CA GLU A 152 5.63 20.68 0.90
C GLU A 152 6.88 20.22 0.14
N LYS A 153 7.77 19.45 0.78
CA LYS A 153 9.05 19.05 0.18
C LYS A 153 9.12 17.55 -0.02
N LEU A 154 9.69 17.16 -1.16
CA LEU A 154 9.99 15.78 -1.50
C LEU A 154 11.47 15.49 -1.30
N TYR A 155 11.77 14.32 -0.73
CA TYR A 155 13.12 13.84 -0.46
C TYR A 155 13.26 12.41 -1.03
N GLY A 156 14.47 12.02 -1.38
CA GLY A 156 14.77 10.68 -1.90
C GLY A 156 15.40 10.70 -3.28
N PRO A 157 15.32 9.60 -4.05
CA PRO A 157 14.55 8.40 -3.75
C PRO A 157 15.13 7.57 -2.61
N TYR A 158 14.26 6.90 -1.89
CA TYR A 158 14.58 5.94 -0.83
C TYR A 158 13.94 4.59 -1.13
N THR A 159 14.43 3.52 -0.51
CA THR A 159 13.94 2.17 -0.81
C THR A 159 13.49 1.43 0.44
N TRP A 160 12.40 0.69 0.28
CA TRP A 160 12.02 -0.43 1.10
C TRP A 160 12.24 -1.72 0.31
N THR A 161 12.85 -2.71 0.94
CA THR A 161 13.06 -4.02 0.31
C THR A 161 12.39 -5.10 1.14
N PHE A 162 11.69 -6.01 0.46
CA PHE A 162 11.04 -7.17 1.05
C PHE A 162 11.57 -8.41 0.35
N ASP A 163 12.39 -9.19 1.03
CA ASP A 163 12.85 -10.48 0.54
C ASP A 163 11.88 -11.57 1.03
N TRP A 164 11.12 -12.14 0.11
CA TRP A 164 10.06 -13.08 0.44
C TRP A 164 10.64 -14.46 0.75
N ASN A 165 10.82 -14.77 2.00
CA ASN A 165 11.53 -15.97 2.49
C ASN A 165 10.81 -17.28 2.17
N ASN A 166 9.47 -17.29 2.24
CA ASN A 166 8.66 -18.49 2.00
C ASN A 166 7.26 -18.10 1.54
N GLY A 167 6.60 -19.03 0.84
CA GLY A 167 5.25 -18.80 0.35
C GLY A 167 5.15 -17.86 -0.84
N TYR A 168 6.27 -17.52 -1.50
CA TYR A 168 6.22 -16.80 -2.75
C TYR A 168 5.47 -17.64 -3.80
N PRO A 169 4.39 -17.08 -4.40
CA PRO A 169 3.44 -17.89 -5.16
C PRO A 169 3.93 -18.30 -6.55
N TYR A 170 4.97 -17.68 -7.06
CA TYR A 170 5.48 -17.94 -8.39
C TYR A 170 6.83 -18.64 -8.33
N ALA A 171 7.02 -19.67 -9.16
CA ALA A 171 8.31 -20.30 -9.28
C ALA A 171 9.30 -19.35 -9.97
N ALA A 172 10.55 -19.36 -9.51
CA ALA A 172 11.62 -18.69 -10.22
C ALA A 172 11.67 -19.21 -11.67
N LYS A 173 11.58 -18.30 -12.63
CA LYS A 173 11.72 -18.64 -14.06
C LYS A 173 13.15 -18.92 -14.41
#